data_1d89cbcc0d6c8b0ed3dc0bcf325427fb
#
_entry.id   1d89cbcc0d6c8b0ed3dc0bcf325427fb
#
_cell.length_a   1.000
_cell.length_b   1.000
_cell.length_c   1.000
_cell.angle_alpha   90.00
_cell.angle_beta   90.00
_cell.angle_gamma   90.00
#
_symmetry.space_group_name_H-M   'P 1'
#
loop_
_entity.id
_entity.type
_entity.pdbx_description
1 polymer ?
#
loop_
_entity_poly.entity_id
_entity_poly.type
_entity_poly.pdbx_seq_one_letter_code
_entity_poly.pdbx_strand_id
1 'polypeptide(L)'
;QGATVHYSLPYGYWNLSSTASYNTYKQTVIGDYENYLYSGKSSNIELKASRVVYRDAANKTTVSGRLYRRASSNFIDDTEVEVQRRVTSGLELAAGHRIFWGAATVDGQIAYKQGLKILGALAAPEEAFDEGTSQFRIVTADLNLSAPFKLAEQKLRFDSVFKLQHNLTPLIPQDRFSIGSRYTVRGFDGNTSLAAEKGLLLQN
;
A
#
# COMPACT_ATOMS: atom_id res chain seq x y z
N GLN A 1 7.47 -4.60 18.27
CA GLN A 1 8.48 -5.51 17.71
C GLN A 1 7.96 -6.12 16.43
N GLY A 2 8.84 -6.39 15.45
CA GLY A 2 8.42 -6.97 14.19
C GLY A 2 9.53 -7.74 13.51
N ALA A 3 9.14 -8.66 12.63
CA ALA A 3 10.02 -9.42 11.76
C ALA A 3 9.45 -9.44 10.35
N THR A 4 10.33 -9.33 9.35
CA THR A 4 9.96 -9.45 7.94
C THR A 4 10.96 -10.37 7.25
N VAL A 5 10.44 -11.33 6.51
CA VAL A 5 11.21 -12.22 5.64
C VAL A 5 10.79 -11.96 4.21
N HIS A 6 11.75 -11.71 3.35
CA HIS A 6 11.55 -11.53 1.92
C HIS A 6 12.43 -12.52 1.14
N TYR A 7 11.84 -13.21 0.20
CA TYR A 7 12.53 -14.11 -0.71
C TYR A 7 12.16 -13.76 -2.15
N SER A 8 13.16 -13.77 -3.05
CA SER A 8 12.96 -13.45 -4.48
C SER A 8 13.78 -14.39 -5.34
N LEU A 9 13.13 -14.96 -6.35
CA LEU A 9 13.71 -15.90 -7.30
C LEU A 9 13.55 -15.38 -8.74
N PRO A 10 14.61 -14.86 -9.36
CA PRO A 10 14.58 -14.51 -10.77
C PRO A 10 14.71 -15.75 -11.64
N TYR A 11 13.88 -15.84 -12.69
CA TYR A 11 13.91 -16.90 -13.68
C TYR A 11 13.63 -16.34 -15.07
N GLY A 12 14.68 -16.12 -15.87
CA GLY A 12 14.59 -15.45 -17.16
C GLY A 12 13.98 -14.04 -17.03
N TYR A 13 12.87 -13.81 -17.71
CA TYR A 13 12.10 -12.56 -17.63
C TYR A 13 11.09 -12.53 -16.47
N TRP A 14 10.97 -13.59 -15.70
CA TRP A 14 10.12 -13.70 -14.53
C TRP A 14 10.88 -13.36 -13.24
N ASN A 15 10.18 -12.79 -12.31
CA ASN A 15 10.61 -12.69 -10.92
C ASN A 15 9.45 -13.13 -10.02
N LEU A 16 9.70 -14.17 -9.24
CA LEU A 16 8.77 -14.67 -8.22
C LEU A 16 9.26 -14.20 -6.86
N SER A 17 8.41 -13.60 -6.07
CA SER A 17 8.79 -13.16 -4.72
C SER A 17 7.71 -13.49 -3.71
N SER A 18 8.13 -13.79 -2.49
CA SER A 18 7.27 -13.92 -1.34
C SER A 18 7.75 -13.00 -0.21
N THR A 19 6.81 -12.41 0.50
CA THR A 19 7.09 -11.61 1.67
C THR A 19 6.17 -12.06 2.80
N ALA A 20 6.73 -12.30 3.97
CA ALA A 20 5.97 -12.56 5.18
C ALA A 20 6.44 -11.58 6.25
N SER A 21 5.52 -10.87 6.89
CA SER A 21 5.81 -9.97 8.00
C SER A 21 4.86 -10.23 9.17
N TYR A 22 5.40 -10.07 10.36
CA TYR A 22 4.67 -10.14 11.61
C TYR A 22 5.11 -8.98 12.51
N ASN A 23 4.14 -8.25 13.05
CA ASN A 23 4.40 -7.11 13.91
C ASN A 23 3.50 -7.17 15.14
N THR A 24 4.04 -6.74 16.27
CA THR A 24 3.31 -6.54 17.51
C THR A 24 3.61 -5.16 18.08
N TYR A 25 2.62 -4.55 18.70
CA TYR A 25 2.81 -3.34 19.48
C TYR A 25 2.13 -3.47 20.84
N LYS A 26 2.61 -2.69 21.79
CA LYS A 26 2.01 -2.52 23.11
C LYS A 26 2.10 -1.05 23.49
N GLN A 27 1.02 -0.53 24.02
CA GLN A 27 0.91 0.86 24.47
C GLN A 27 0.09 0.90 25.74
N THR A 28 0.57 1.59 26.77
CA THR A 28 -0.21 1.87 27.96
C THR A 28 -1.07 3.10 27.70
N VAL A 29 -2.37 2.97 27.86
CA VAL A 29 -3.34 4.06 27.79
C VAL A 29 -3.73 4.42 29.22
N ILE A 30 -3.50 5.68 29.60
CA ILE A 30 -3.83 6.22 30.92
C ILE A 30 -5.33 6.54 30.92
N GLY A 31 -6.09 5.83 31.74
CA GLY A 31 -7.49 6.14 32.01
C GLY A 31 -7.65 6.91 33.31
N ASP A 32 -8.85 7.39 33.58
CA ASP A 32 -9.15 8.22 34.76
C ASP A 32 -9.01 7.46 36.10
N TYR A 33 -9.20 6.14 36.09
CA TYR A 33 -9.17 5.29 37.29
C TYR A 33 -8.07 4.23 37.26
N GLU A 34 -7.72 3.73 36.07
CA GLU A 34 -6.69 2.72 35.89
C GLU A 34 -6.03 2.82 34.51
N ASN A 35 -4.86 2.21 34.38
CA ASN A 35 -4.13 2.16 33.13
C ASN A 35 -4.46 0.87 32.38
N TYR A 36 -4.79 0.98 31.11
CA TYR A 36 -5.10 -0.13 30.22
C TYR A 36 -3.90 -0.46 29.31
N LEU A 37 -3.61 -1.74 29.16
CA LEU A 37 -2.61 -2.18 28.19
C LEU A 37 -3.29 -2.45 26.86
N TYR A 38 -3.15 -1.50 25.93
CA TYR A 38 -3.60 -1.68 24.56
C TYR A 38 -2.49 -2.34 23.73
N SER A 39 -2.79 -3.47 23.08
CA SER A 39 -1.83 -4.20 22.27
C SER A 39 -2.44 -4.66 20.96
N GLY A 40 -1.60 -4.95 19.98
CA GLY A 40 -2.04 -5.48 18.70
C GLY A 40 -1.01 -6.38 18.04
N LYS A 41 -1.53 -7.26 17.21
CA LYS A 41 -0.76 -8.17 16.36
C LYS A 41 -1.19 -7.98 14.94
N SER A 42 -0.24 -7.94 14.01
CA SER A 42 -0.53 -7.94 12.58
C SER A 42 0.38 -8.90 11.84
N SER A 43 -0.16 -9.57 10.86
CA SER A 43 0.58 -10.43 9.93
C SER A 43 0.20 -10.10 8.50
N ASN A 44 1.19 -10.13 7.61
CA ASN A 44 1.00 -9.96 6.19
C ASN A 44 1.80 -11.04 5.47
N ILE A 45 1.16 -11.72 4.53
CA ILE A 45 1.80 -12.68 3.63
C ILE A 45 1.42 -12.25 2.22
N GLU A 46 2.41 -12.17 1.35
CA GLU A 46 2.19 -11.86 -0.06
C GLU A 46 3.06 -12.71 -0.97
N LEU A 47 2.49 -13.10 -2.09
CA LEU A 47 3.13 -13.77 -3.21
C LEU A 47 2.98 -12.89 -4.44
N LYS A 48 4.08 -12.58 -5.10
CA LYS A 48 4.09 -11.75 -6.31
C LYS A 48 4.84 -12.46 -7.42
N ALA A 49 4.21 -12.51 -8.59
CA ALA A 49 4.84 -12.89 -9.84
C ALA A 49 4.89 -11.66 -10.74
N SER A 50 6.05 -11.36 -11.30
CA SER A 50 6.21 -10.28 -12.28
C SER A 50 7.00 -10.76 -13.48
N ARG A 51 6.68 -10.20 -14.66
CA ARG A 51 7.35 -10.51 -15.92
C ARG A 51 7.67 -9.25 -16.68
N VAL A 52 8.90 -9.16 -17.18
CA VAL A 52 9.26 -8.16 -18.18
C VAL A 52 8.72 -8.64 -19.52
N VAL A 53 7.74 -7.91 -20.06
CA VAL A 53 7.06 -8.26 -21.32
C VAL A 53 7.64 -7.50 -22.51
N TYR A 54 8.26 -6.36 -22.26
CA TYR A 54 8.97 -5.59 -23.27
C TYR A 54 10.18 -4.89 -22.65
N ARG A 55 11.30 -4.85 -23.35
CA ARG A 55 12.50 -4.13 -22.94
C ARG A 55 13.35 -3.78 -24.16
N ASP A 56 13.75 -2.53 -24.25
CA ASP A 56 14.79 -2.04 -25.16
C ASP A 56 15.82 -1.17 -24.40
N ALA A 57 16.61 -0.37 -25.11
CA ALA A 57 17.64 0.48 -24.51
C ALA A 57 17.05 1.61 -23.65
N ALA A 58 15.84 2.08 -23.96
CA ALA A 58 15.21 3.23 -23.33
C ALA A 58 13.91 2.89 -22.57
N ASN A 59 13.34 1.70 -22.80
CA ASN A 59 12.02 1.35 -22.28
C ASN A 59 12.01 -0.01 -21.61
N LYS A 60 11.16 -0.13 -20.57
CA LYS A 60 10.89 -1.41 -19.91
C LYS A 60 9.43 -1.48 -19.49
N THR A 61 8.71 -2.50 -19.99
CA THR A 61 7.34 -2.79 -19.56
C THR A 61 7.32 -4.06 -18.72
N THR A 62 6.65 -3.99 -17.58
CA THR A 62 6.52 -5.11 -16.65
C THR A 62 5.05 -5.30 -16.30
N VAL A 63 4.58 -6.54 -16.33
CA VAL A 63 3.27 -6.92 -15.79
C VAL A 63 3.48 -7.73 -14.52
N SER A 64 2.57 -7.60 -13.55
CA SER A 64 2.66 -8.38 -12.31
C SER A 64 1.29 -8.73 -11.75
N GLY A 65 1.25 -9.89 -11.08
CA GLY A 65 0.13 -10.31 -10.24
C GLY A 65 0.63 -10.51 -8.82
N ARG A 66 -0.14 -10.07 -7.83
CA ARG A 66 0.17 -10.20 -6.40
C ARG A 66 -1.05 -10.71 -5.67
N LEU A 67 -0.90 -11.83 -4.96
CA LEU A 67 -1.88 -12.35 -4.02
C LEU A 67 -1.38 -12.03 -2.60
N TYR A 68 -2.26 -11.55 -1.74
CA TYR A 68 -1.90 -11.23 -0.37
C TYR A 68 -2.98 -11.59 0.62
N ARG A 69 -2.56 -11.80 1.87
CA ARG A 69 -3.40 -11.95 3.04
C ARG A 69 -2.86 -11.09 4.17
N ARG A 70 -3.71 -10.28 4.77
CA ARG A 70 -3.41 -9.46 5.94
C ARG A 70 -4.36 -9.86 7.08
N ALA A 71 -3.82 -10.01 8.26
CA ALA A 71 -4.61 -10.24 9.47
C ALA A 71 -4.14 -9.30 10.57
N SER A 72 -5.07 -8.72 11.30
CA SER A 72 -4.81 -7.90 12.49
C SER A 72 -5.82 -8.18 13.58
N SER A 73 -5.34 -8.15 14.81
CA SER A 73 -6.15 -8.28 16.04
C SER A 73 -5.63 -7.30 17.07
N ASN A 74 -6.54 -6.69 17.80
CA ASN A 74 -6.24 -5.76 18.89
C ASN A 74 -6.76 -6.32 20.21
N PHE A 75 -6.11 -5.95 21.30
CA PHE A 75 -6.38 -6.46 22.65
C PHE A 75 -6.37 -5.31 23.65
N ILE A 76 -7.22 -5.40 24.66
CA ILE A 76 -7.23 -4.57 25.87
C ILE A 76 -7.02 -5.52 27.04
N ASP A 77 -5.95 -5.33 27.81
CA ASP A 77 -5.57 -6.19 28.96
C ASP A 77 -5.63 -7.69 28.61
N ASP A 78 -5.00 -8.05 27.47
CA ASP A 78 -4.96 -9.40 26.89
C ASP A 78 -6.31 -9.97 26.38
N THR A 79 -7.41 -9.22 26.51
CA THR A 79 -8.72 -9.59 25.95
C THR A 79 -8.83 -9.08 24.51
N GLU A 80 -9.13 -9.97 23.56
CA GLU A 80 -9.28 -9.59 22.15
C GLU A 80 -10.53 -8.73 21.92
N VAL A 81 -10.36 -7.62 21.20
CA VAL A 81 -11.46 -6.77 20.75
C VAL A 81 -11.96 -7.32 19.40
N GLU A 82 -12.92 -8.26 19.46
CA GLU A 82 -13.38 -9.01 18.28
C GLU A 82 -13.86 -8.13 17.12
N VAL A 83 -14.54 -7.01 17.42
CA VAL A 83 -15.02 -6.07 16.42
C VAL A 83 -13.89 -5.36 15.64
N GLN A 84 -12.66 -5.42 16.14
CA GLN A 84 -11.46 -4.89 15.49
C GLN A 84 -10.62 -5.96 14.79
N ARG A 85 -11.05 -7.23 14.87
CA ARG A 85 -10.40 -8.32 14.14
C ARG A 85 -10.62 -8.13 12.64
N ARG A 86 -9.55 -8.09 11.87
CA ARG A 86 -9.58 -7.96 10.41
C ARG A 86 -8.78 -9.09 9.79
N VAL A 87 -9.35 -9.76 8.83
CA VAL A 87 -8.62 -10.69 7.94
C VAL A 87 -9.07 -10.36 6.53
N THR A 88 -8.15 -9.81 5.75
CA THR A 88 -8.39 -9.45 4.35
C THR A 88 -7.46 -10.24 3.45
N SER A 89 -7.94 -10.64 2.30
CA SER A 89 -7.14 -11.18 1.20
C SER A 89 -7.51 -10.49 -0.09
N GLY A 90 -6.59 -10.43 -1.03
CA GLY A 90 -6.86 -9.76 -2.29
C GLY A 90 -5.85 -10.11 -3.36
N LEU A 91 -6.26 -9.80 -4.58
CA LEU A 91 -5.47 -9.87 -5.79
C LEU A 91 -5.17 -8.46 -6.28
N GLU A 92 -3.96 -8.24 -6.74
CA GLU A 92 -3.56 -7.03 -7.47
C GLU A 92 -2.97 -7.45 -8.82
N LEU A 93 -3.45 -6.84 -9.89
CA LEU A 93 -2.89 -6.94 -11.22
C LEU A 93 -2.34 -5.58 -11.61
N ALA A 94 -1.08 -5.51 -12.02
CA ALA A 94 -0.44 -4.25 -12.35
C ALA A 94 0.33 -4.32 -13.66
N ALA A 95 0.34 -3.21 -14.38
CA ALA A 95 1.18 -2.95 -15.54
C ALA A 95 2.01 -1.70 -15.27
N GLY A 96 3.33 -1.82 -15.37
CA GLY A 96 4.27 -0.72 -15.18
C GLY A 96 5.09 -0.49 -16.44
N HIS A 97 5.37 0.76 -16.73
CA HIS A 97 6.21 1.17 -17.84
C HIS A 97 7.25 2.20 -17.38
N ARG A 98 8.51 1.91 -17.65
CA ARG A 98 9.63 2.82 -17.34
C ARG A 98 10.25 3.28 -18.64
N ILE A 99 10.49 4.60 -18.73
CA ILE A 99 11.14 5.27 -19.85
C ILE A 99 12.41 5.94 -19.34
N PHE A 100 13.53 5.71 -20.02
CA PHE A 100 14.77 6.46 -19.85
C PHE A 100 14.87 7.48 -20.99
N TRP A 101 14.70 8.74 -20.69
CA TRP A 101 14.76 9.83 -21.66
C TRP A 101 16.00 10.70 -21.40
N GLY A 102 17.09 10.33 -22.03
CA GLY A 102 18.39 10.91 -21.72
C GLY A 102 18.78 10.64 -20.26
N ALA A 103 18.95 11.70 -19.49
CA ALA A 103 19.23 11.60 -18.06
C ALA A 103 17.95 11.50 -17.18
N ALA A 104 16.78 11.75 -17.76
CA ALA A 104 15.51 11.68 -17.04
C ALA A 104 14.93 10.25 -17.02
N THR A 105 14.21 9.94 -15.98
CA THR A 105 13.47 8.67 -15.83
C THR A 105 12.01 8.97 -15.53
N VAL A 106 11.12 8.32 -16.29
CA VAL A 106 9.67 8.32 -16.05
C VAL A 106 9.25 6.90 -15.73
N ASP A 107 8.58 6.70 -14.60
CA ASP A 107 8.12 5.40 -14.11
C ASP A 107 6.63 5.48 -13.83
N GLY A 108 5.82 4.86 -14.68
CA GLY A 108 4.36 4.83 -14.55
C GLY A 108 3.87 3.43 -14.22
N GLN A 109 2.86 3.31 -13.37
CA GLN A 109 2.18 2.06 -13.06
C GLN A 109 0.67 2.28 -12.95
N ILE A 110 -0.09 1.36 -13.49
CA ILE A 110 -1.52 1.24 -13.25
C ILE A 110 -1.76 -0.11 -12.61
N ALA A 111 -2.60 -0.15 -11.57
CA ALA A 111 -2.97 -1.39 -10.90
C ALA A 111 -4.47 -1.48 -10.63
N TYR A 112 -5.01 -2.68 -10.78
CA TYR A 112 -6.33 -3.06 -10.33
C TYR A 112 -6.19 -3.96 -9.11
N LYS A 113 -6.89 -3.61 -8.02
CA LYS A 113 -6.89 -4.35 -6.77
C LYS A 113 -8.30 -4.83 -6.45
N GLN A 114 -8.42 -6.07 -6.05
CA GLN A 114 -9.70 -6.66 -5.66
C GLN A 114 -9.55 -7.47 -4.37
N GLY A 115 -10.42 -7.18 -3.41
CA GLY A 115 -10.59 -8.01 -2.21
C GLY A 115 -11.29 -9.33 -2.56
N LEU A 116 -10.83 -10.43 -1.96
CA LEU A 116 -11.31 -11.77 -2.21
C LEU A 116 -11.75 -12.45 -0.92
N LYS A 117 -12.77 -13.31 -0.98
CA LYS A 117 -13.21 -14.17 0.15
C LYS A 117 -12.45 -15.50 0.15
N ILE A 118 -11.13 -15.47 0.21
CA ILE A 118 -10.26 -16.64 0.25
C ILE A 118 -9.30 -16.55 1.44
N LEU A 119 -8.56 -17.61 1.72
CA LEU A 119 -7.51 -17.65 2.77
C LEU A 119 -8.02 -17.23 4.17
N GLY A 120 -9.29 -17.49 4.45
CA GLY A 120 -9.91 -17.13 5.73
C GLY A 120 -10.26 -15.65 5.90
N ALA A 121 -10.43 -14.91 4.79
CA ALA A 121 -10.88 -13.53 4.82
C ALA A 121 -12.26 -13.42 5.51
N LEU A 122 -12.39 -12.43 6.38
CA LEU A 122 -13.62 -12.12 7.11
C LEU A 122 -14.38 -11.00 6.39
N ALA A 123 -15.71 -11.00 6.53
CA ALA A 123 -16.51 -9.85 6.16
C ALA A 123 -16.09 -8.62 6.99
N ALA A 124 -16.10 -7.46 6.39
CA ALA A 124 -15.84 -6.24 7.13
C ALA A 124 -17.08 -5.91 8.00
N PRO A 125 -16.95 -5.51 9.27
CA PRO A 125 -18.08 -5.07 10.07
C PRO A 125 -18.88 -3.94 9.42
N GLU A 126 -18.23 -3.10 8.65
CA GLU A 126 -18.82 -2.00 7.88
C GLU A 126 -19.78 -2.49 6.77
N GLU A 127 -19.67 -3.76 6.32
CA GLU A 127 -20.58 -4.34 5.32
C GLU A 127 -22.04 -4.35 5.79
N ALA A 128 -22.29 -4.46 7.10
CA ALA A 128 -23.64 -4.44 7.67
C ALA A 128 -24.34 -3.07 7.52
N PHE A 129 -23.56 -2.01 7.26
CA PHE A 129 -24.05 -0.63 7.16
C PHE A 129 -23.83 -0.03 5.77
N ASP A 130 -23.40 -0.83 4.79
CA ASP A 130 -22.99 -0.37 3.44
C ASP A 130 -21.88 0.69 3.42
N GLU A 131 -21.10 0.80 4.49
CA GLU A 131 -20.04 1.81 4.66
C GLU A 131 -18.66 1.33 4.18
N GLY A 132 -18.54 0.07 3.75
CA GLY A 132 -17.29 -0.50 3.24
C GLY A 132 -17.38 -2.01 3.08
N THR A 133 -16.55 -2.58 2.23
CA THR A 133 -16.53 -4.03 1.97
C THR A 133 -15.11 -4.60 1.96
N SER A 134 -14.95 -5.82 2.48
CA SER A 134 -13.72 -6.60 2.32
C SER A 134 -13.50 -7.08 0.88
N GLN A 135 -14.53 -7.03 0.02
CA GLN A 135 -14.47 -7.34 -1.41
C GLN A 135 -14.31 -6.08 -2.26
N PHE A 136 -13.52 -5.14 -1.81
CA PHE A 136 -13.27 -3.89 -2.50
C PHE A 136 -12.73 -4.09 -3.93
N ARG A 137 -12.97 -3.09 -4.76
CA ARG A 137 -12.38 -2.94 -6.10
C ARG A 137 -11.84 -1.54 -6.26
N ILE A 138 -10.54 -1.44 -6.54
CA ILE A 138 -9.81 -0.17 -6.60
C ILE A 138 -8.94 -0.17 -7.85
N VAL A 139 -8.91 0.95 -8.56
CA VAL A 139 -7.90 1.25 -9.58
C VAL A 139 -6.95 2.29 -9.02
N THR A 140 -5.64 2.06 -9.15
CA THR A 140 -4.61 3.03 -8.79
C THR A 140 -3.73 3.35 -9.98
N ALA A 141 -3.25 4.59 -10.05
CA ALA A 141 -2.23 5.01 -10.99
C ALA A 141 -1.14 5.79 -10.23
N ASP A 142 0.10 5.42 -10.47
CA ASP A 142 1.29 6.06 -9.92
C ASP A 142 2.18 6.50 -11.06
N LEU A 143 2.72 7.72 -10.99
CA LEU A 143 3.70 8.24 -11.92
C LEU A 143 4.82 8.94 -11.16
N ASN A 144 6.06 8.54 -11.43
CA ASN A 144 7.24 9.15 -10.86
C ASN A 144 8.10 9.70 -12.00
N LEU A 145 8.48 10.97 -11.91
CA LEU A 145 9.39 11.64 -12.81
C LEU A 145 10.63 12.06 -12.02
N SER A 146 11.79 11.71 -12.52
CA SER A 146 13.06 12.23 -12.01
C SER A 146 13.87 12.77 -13.19
N ALA A 147 14.15 14.08 -13.18
CA ALA A 147 14.81 14.78 -14.27
C ALA A 147 15.99 15.60 -13.72
N PRO A 148 17.24 15.09 -13.79
CA PRO A 148 18.41 15.87 -13.50
C PRO A 148 18.68 16.86 -14.64
N PHE A 149 19.01 18.09 -14.29
CA PHE A 149 19.35 19.16 -15.24
C PHE A 149 20.43 20.09 -14.68
N LYS A 150 20.99 20.93 -15.52
CA LYS A 150 21.95 21.95 -15.11
C LYS A 150 21.35 23.34 -15.35
N LEU A 151 21.49 24.22 -14.39
CA LEU A 151 21.12 25.62 -14.48
C LEU A 151 22.28 26.47 -13.93
N ALA A 152 22.85 27.37 -14.75
CA ALA A 152 23.97 28.23 -14.36
C ALA A 152 25.10 27.45 -13.66
N GLU A 153 25.58 26.36 -14.25
CA GLU A 153 26.64 25.47 -13.77
C GLU A 153 26.25 24.58 -12.55
N GLN A 154 25.10 24.81 -11.92
CA GLN A 154 24.63 24.01 -10.82
C GLN A 154 23.87 22.77 -11.32
N LYS A 155 24.17 21.62 -10.70
CA LYS A 155 23.44 20.37 -10.95
C LYS A 155 22.19 20.36 -10.07
N LEU A 156 21.04 20.34 -10.69
CA LEU A 156 19.73 20.28 -10.06
C LEU A 156 19.01 19.01 -10.46
N ARG A 157 18.01 18.60 -9.69
CA ARG A 157 17.13 17.48 -10.00
C ARG A 157 15.70 17.89 -9.70
N PHE A 158 14.83 17.71 -10.66
CA PHE A 158 13.39 17.84 -10.49
C PHE A 158 12.81 16.44 -10.28
N ASP A 159 12.15 16.23 -9.15
CA ASP A 159 11.44 15.00 -8.84
C ASP A 159 9.96 15.33 -8.68
N SER A 160 9.08 14.57 -9.34
CA SER A 160 7.64 14.71 -9.23
C SER A 160 6.99 13.33 -9.04
N VAL A 161 6.07 13.25 -8.10
CA VAL A 161 5.29 12.05 -7.80
C VAL A 161 3.82 12.37 -7.94
N PHE A 162 3.14 11.64 -8.81
CA PHE A 162 1.69 11.67 -8.95
C PHE A 162 1.11 10.34 -8.49
N LYS A 163 0.05 10.39 -7.68
CA LYS A 163 -0.72 9.21 -7.24
C LYS A 163 -2.20 9.47 -7.40
N LEU A 164 -2.92 8.46 -7.88
CA LEU A 164 -4.37 8.48 -8.03
C LEU A 164 -4.94 7.18 -7.50
N GLN A 165 -6.05 7.28 -6.78
CA GLN A 165 -6.90 6.15 -6.41
C GLN A 165 -8.34 6.43 -6.82
N HIS A 166 -8.96 5.45 -7.45
CA HIS A 166 -10.37 5.45 -7.79
C HIS A 166 -11.02 4.15 -7.30
N ASN A 167 -11.97 4.26 -6.39
CA ASN A 167 -12.74 3.12 -5.91
C ASN A 167 -13.92 2.81 -6.85
N LEU A 168 -14.23 1.53 -6.95
CA LEU A 168 -15.40 1.00 -7.69
C LEU A 168 -16.46 0.43 -6.73
N THR A 169 -16.12 0.33 -5.45
CA THR A 169 -16.98 -0.13 -4.35
C THR A 169 -16.72 0.74 -3.12
N PRO A 170 -17.63 0.79 -2.12
CA PRO A 170 -17.34 1.43 -0.84
C PRO A 170 -16.10 0.80 -0.18
N LEU A 171 -15.26 1.63 0.45
CA LEU A 171 -13.99 1.22 1.03
C LEU A 171 -14.00 1.28 2.55
N ILE A 172 -13.51 0.23 3.19
CA ILE A 172 -13.18 0.26 4.61
C ILE A 172 -12.08 1.30 4.88
N PRO A 173 -11.97 1.87 6.09
CA PRO A 173 -11.01 2.92 6.41
C PRO A 173 -9.56 2.61 6.02
N GLN A 174 -9.14 1.34 6.13
CA GLN A 174 -7.79 0.89 5.83
C GLN A 174 -7.41 0.93 4.35
N ASP A 175 -8.40 0.93 3.45
CA ASP A 175 -8.19 0.93 1.99
C ASP A 175 -8.45 2.31 1.37
N ARG A 176 -8.83 3.31 2.17
CA ARG A 176 -9.02 4.70 1.74
C ARG A 176 -7.70 5.35 1.38
N PHE A 177 -7.75 6.23 0.40
CA PHE A 177 -6.63 7.10 0.04
C PHE A 177 -6.43 8.15 1.15
N SER A 178 -5.22 8.22 1.70
CA SER A 178 -4.91 9.11 2.81
C SER A 178 -3.78 10.08 2.47
N ILE A 179 -3.96 11.35 2.82
CA ILE A 179 -2.96 12.42 2.77
C ILE A 179 -2.89 13.14 4.12
N GLY A 180 -1.86 13.96 4.34
CA GLY A 180 -1.67 14.71 5.59
C GLY A 180 -0.61 14.09 6.50
N SER A 181 0.04 13.00 6.08
CA SER A 181 1.22 12.52 6.78
C SER A 181 2.44 13.40 6.48
N ARG A 182 3.44 13.34 7.35
CA ARG A 182 4.74 14.01 7.19
C ARG A 182 5.39 13.78 5.82
N TYR A 183 5.06 12.67 5.15
CA TYR A 183 5.63 12.27 3.87
C TYR A 183 4.74 12.58 2.67
N THR A 184 3.50 13.05 2.88
CA THR A 184 2.56 13.32 1.79
C THR A 184 2.35 14.80 1.54
N VAL A 185 2.27 15.62 2.58
CA VAL A 185 2.07 17.06 2.46
C VAL A 185 3.03 17.79 3.40
N ARG A 186 3.86 18.69 2.84
CA ARG A 186 4.79 19.50 3.62
C ARG A 186 4.02 20.42 4.57
N GLY A 187 4.49 20.53 5.81
CA GLY A 187 3.88 21.38 6.84
C GLY A 187 2.81 20.68 7.68
N PHE A 188 2.45 19.44 7.37
CA PHE A 188 1.62 18.63 8.25
C PHE A 188 2.50 17.86 9.25
N ASP A 189 2.11 17.86 10.51
CA ASP A 189 2.82 17.15 11.58
C ASP A 189 2.59 15.63 11.58
N GLY A 190 1.56 15.19 10.85
CA GLY A 190 1.13 13.81 10.77
C GLY A 190 0.12 13.39 11.82
N ASN A 191 -0.31 14.29 12.70
CA ASN A 191 -1.32 14.01 13.72
C ASN A 191 -2.73 14.01 13.12
N THR A 192 -2.93 14.75 12.02
CA THR A 192 -4.21 14.81 11.31
C THR A 192 -4.02 14.32 9.89
N SER A 193 -4.80 13.33 9.48
CA SER A 193 -4.83 12.83 8.11
C SER A 193 -6.21 13.02 7.50
N LEU A 194 -6.24 13.33 6.21
CA LEU A 194 -7.45 13.32 5.40
C LEU A 194 -7.52 11.99 4.66
N ALA A 195 -8.62 11.28 4.80
CA ALA A 195 -8.86 10.01 4.13
C ALA A 195 -10.15 10.05 3.30
N ALA A 196 -10.09 9.57 2.07
CA ALA A 196 -11.23 9.51 1.16
C ALA A 196 -11.16 8.23 0.33
N GLU A 197 -12.29 7.80 -0.23
CA GLU A 197 -12.32 6.63 -1.10
C GLU A 197 -11.62 6.87 -2.44
N LYS A 198 -11.69 8.12 -2.93
CA LYS A 198 -11.01 8.60 -4.14
C LYS A 198 -10.01 9.68 -3.75
N GLY A 199 -8.88 9.70 -4.40
CA GLY A 199 -7.87 10.70 -4.10
C GLY A 199 -6.85 10.89 -5.21
N LEU A 200 -6.27 12.08 -5.21
CA LEU A 200 -5.19 12.47 -6.10
C LEU A 200 -4.15 13.22 -5.27
N LEU A 201 -2.88 12.90 -5.47
CA LEU A 201 -1.74 13.57 -4.86
C LEU A 201 -0.73 13.90 -5.94
N LEU A 202 -0.26 15.15 -5.95
CA LEU A 202 0.89 15.60 -6.72
C LEU A 202 1.91 16.22 -5.76
N GLN A 203 3.13 15.74 -5.81
CA GLN A 203 4.28 16.25 -5.04
C GLN A 203 5.42 16.60 -5.98
N ASN A 204 6.10 17.70 -5.69
CA ASN A 204 7.29 18.16 -6.39
C ASN A 204 8.40 18.46 -5.39
#